data_6339bacd30acaf867161698e5b395014
#
_entry.id   6339bacd30acaf867161698e5b395014
#
_cell.length_a   1.000
_cell.length_b   1.000
_cell.length_c   1.000
_cell.angle_alpha   90.00
_cell.angle_beta   90.00
_cell.angle_gamma   90.00
#
_symmetry.space_group_name_H-M   'P 1'
#
loop_
_entity.id
_entity.type
_entity.pdbx_description
1 polymer ?
#
loop_
_entity_poly.entity_id
_entity_poly.type
_entity_poly.pdbx_seq_one_letter_code
_entity_poly.pdbx_strand_id
1 'polypeptide(L)'
;HQCTDEVKALFARNALLRSRAARYIASAGSLLLDSRRAEACSANFDKVRRYVKRLCTRVMPRTEGIGSEELRLLSAVTPKGEVFYQGTAQALADKFIVFRDDYGAVSRLLLELIRAEALTRGYHIITCPCAMHPEDKIDHILIPELKLAFLTDNRWHPVHLPSVQAVRCTRFLDRENLEAYRARLRFNERAAAELLEQASALMAQAKSCHDELETYYRAAVDFGKVDEAAAECMEMFGLK
;
A
#
# COMPACT_ATOMS: atom_id res chain seq x y z
N HIS A 1 19.12 5.60 37.63
CA HIS A 1 18.54 4.24 37.68
C HIS A 1 17.04 4.25 37.40
N GLN A 2 16.24 5.09 38.11
CA GLN A 2 14.77 5.12 37.95
C GLN A 2 14.32 5.49 36.52
N CYS A 3 14.88 6.53 35.93
CA CYS A 3 14.60 6.92 34.55
C CYS A 3 14.93 5.81 33.53
N THR A 4 15.99 5.03 33.77
CA THR A 4 16.37 3.92 32.87
C THR A 4 15.34 2.79 32.87
N ASP A 5 14.75 2.48 34.01
CA ASP A 5 13.76 1.41 34.11
C ASP A 5 12.40 1.82 33.51
N GLU A 6 12.00 3.08 33.67
CA GLU A 6 10.82 3.66 33.02
C GLU A 6 10.95 3.63 31.49
N VAL A 7 12.08 4.07 30.94
CA VAL A 7 12.38 4.02 29.51
C VAL A 7 12.34 2.57 28.97
N LYS A 8 12.92 1.61 29.68
CA LYS A 8 12.86 0.19 29.29
C LYS A 8 11.43 -0.35 29.30
N ALA A 9 10.62 0.03 30.29
CA ALA A 9 9.22 -0.38 30.37
C ALA A 9 8.39 0.18 29.21
N LEU A 10 8.61 1.44 28.83
CA LEU A 10 7.95 2.07 27.68
C LEU A 10 8.36 1.39 26.36
N PHE A 11 9.63 1.07 26.17
CA PHE A 11 10.08 0.30 25.01
C PHE A 11 9.40 -1.07 24.92
N ALA A 12 9.37 -1.80 26.00
CA ALA A 12 8.74 -3.12 26.06
C ALA A 12 7.24 -3.05 25.73
N ARG A 13 6.55 -2.04 26.29
CA ARG A 13 5.14 -1.79 26.02
C ARG A 13 4.91 -1.42 24.56
N ASN A 14 5.70 -0.51 23.99
CA ASN A 14 5.63 -0.15 22.56
C ASN A 14 5.80 -1.38 21.65
N ALA A 15 6.83 -2.19 21.90
CA ALA A 15 7.10 -3.40 21.15
C ALA A 15 5.94 -4.41 21.23
N LEU A 16 5.34 -4.59 22.40
CA LEU A 16 4.20 -5.48 22.61
C LEU A 16 2.97 -4.99 21.80
N LEU A 17 2.65 -3.70 21.86
CA LEU A 17 1.52 -3.09 21.16
C LEU A 17 1.69 -3.23 19.64
N ARG A 18 2.88 -2.93 19.11
CA ARG A 18 3.21 -3.09 17.68
C ARG A 18 3.11 -4.55 17.23
N SER A 19 3.63 -5.49 18.02
CA SER A 19 3.52 -6.92 17.72
C SER A 19 2.07 -7.40 17.68
N ARG A 20 1.21 -6.91 18.58
CA ARG A 20 -0.23 -7.23 18.56
C ARG A 20 -0.92 -6.63 17.34
N ALA A 21 -0.64 -5.38 17.00
CA ALA A 21 -1.17 -4.72 15.81
C ALA A 21 -0.79 -5.49 14.54
N ALA A 22 0.47 -5.90 14.40
CA ALA A 22 0.93 -6.69 13.25
C ALA A 22 0.17 -8.02 13.12
N ARG A 23 -0.13 -8.72 14.23
CA ARG A 23 -0.94 -9.94 14.19
C ARG A 23 -2.38 -9.68 13.71
N TYR A 24 -3.01 -8.59 14.12
CA TYR A 24 -4.35 -8.24 13.65
C TYR A 24 -4.36 -7.88 12.17
N ILE A 25 -3.35 -7.12 11.69
CA ILE A 25 -3.19 -6.82 10.26
C ILE A 25 -3.02 -8.12 9.46
N ALA A 26 -2.16 -9.04 9.91
CA ALA A 26 -1.96 -10.33 9.25
C ALA A 26 -3.24 -11.19 9.22
N SER A 27 -4.02 -11.19 10.31
CA SER A 27 -5.30 -11.89 10.36
C SER A 27 -6.33 -11.28 9.40
N ALA A 28 -6.43 -9.97 9.34
CA ALA A 28 -7.25 -9.26 8.35
C ALA A 28 -6.81 -9.60 6.92
N GLY A 29 -5.50 -9.55 6.65
CA GLY A 29 -4.93 -9.95 5.36
C GLY A 29 -5.32 -11.36 4.95
N SER A 30 -5.33 -12.33 5.88
CA SER A 30 -5.75 -13.70 5.63
C SER A 30 -7.22 -13.82 5.21
N LEU A 31 -8.13 -13.05 5.84
CA LEU A 31 -9.55 -12.99 5.47
C LEU A 31 -9.75 -12.34 4.10
N LEU A 32 -8.99 -11.28 3.80
CA LEU A 32 -9.04 -10.62 2.51
C LEU A 32 -8.45 -11.50 1.38
N LEU A 33 -7.41 -12.30 1.69
CA LEU A 33 -6.89 -13.31 0.77
C LEU A 33 -7.95 -14.39 0.46
N ASP A 34 -8.72 -14.81 1.45
CA ASP A 34 -9.81 -15.74 1.27
C ASP A 34 -10.91 -15.17 0.37
N SER A 35 -11.28 -13.91 0.56
CA SER A 35 -12.24 -13.21 -0.31
C SER A 35 -11.74 -13.10 -1.74
N ARG A 36 -10.46 -12.79 -1.93
CA ARG A 36 -9.82 -12.74 -3.26
C ARG A 36 -9.84 -14.10 -3.96
N ARG A 37 -9.59 -15.19 -3.23
CA ARG A 37 -9.69 -16.56 -3.78
C ARG A 37 -11.09 -16.89 -4.23
N ALA A 38 -12.11 -16.50 -3.45
CA ALA A 38 -13.51 -16.68 -3.81
C ALA A 38 -13.88 -15.89 -5.08
N GLU A 39 -13.46 -14.62 -5.20
CA GLU A 39 -13.66 -13.82 -6.41
C GLU A 39 -12.93 -14.41 -7.63
N ALA A 40 -11.72 -14.95 -7.45
CA ALA A 40 -10.94 -15.55 -8.52
C ALA A 40 -11.66 -16.72 -9.20
N CYS A 41 -12.49 -17.48 -8.47
CA CYS A 41 -13.32 -18.57 -9.03
C CYS A 41 -14.36 -18.05 -10.04
N SER A 42 -14.69 -16.75 -9.98
CA SER A 42 -15.68 -16.10 -10.85
C SER A 42 -15.02 -15.28 -11.96
N ALA A 43 -13.68 -15.18 -11.99
CA ALA A 43 -12.96 -14.30 -12.89
C ALA A 43 -12.67 -14.94 -14.27
N ASN A 44 -12.93 -14.19 -15.34
CA ASN A 44 -12.54 -14.54 -16.70
C ASN A 44 -11.14 -14.00 -17.01
N PHE A 45 -10.12 -14.78 -16.69
CA PHE A 45 -8.71 -14.40 -16.83
C PHE A 45 -8.29 -14.15 -18.28
N ASP A 46 -8.88 -14.83 -19.26
CA ASP A 46 -8.58 -14.59 -20.68
C ASP A 46 -9.09 -13.22 -21.15
N LYS A 47 -10.24 -12.80 -20.65
CA LYS A 47 -10.77 -11.46 -20.88
C LYS A 47 -9.87 -10.39 -20.27
N VAL A 48 -9.31 -10.65 -19.07
CA VAL A 48 -8.34 -9.78 -18.41
C VAL A 48 -7.07 -9.67 -19.24
N ARG A 49 -6.46 -10.79 -19.66
CA ARG A 49 -5.24 -10.80 -20.49
C ARG A 49 -5.40 -10.01 -21.79
N ARG A 50 -6.51 -10.24 -22.51
CA ARG A 50 -6.82 -9.49 -23.74
C ARG A 50 -7.00 -7.99 -23.49
N TYR A 51 -7.58 -7.64 -22.36
CA TYR A 51 -7.75 -6.23 -21.97
C TYR A 51 -6.39 -5.57 -21.69
N VAL A 52 -5.54 -6.19 -20.88
CA VAL A 52 -4.20 -5.65 -20.55
C VAL A 52 -3.37 -5.46 -21.81
N LYS A 53 -3.32 -6.45 -22.71
CA LYS A 53 -2.57 -6.34 -23.96
C LYS A 53 -2.97 -5.09 -24.77
N ARG A 54 -4.29 -4.84 -24.93
CA ARG A 54 -4.80 -3.64 -25.63
C ARG A 54 -4.51 -2.35 -24.87
N LEU A 55 -4.66 -2.37 -23.53
CA LEU A 55 -4.40 -1.22 -22.68
C LEU A 55 -2.93 -0.81 -22.78
N CYS A 56 -2.02 -1.73 -22.53
CA CYS A 56 -0.58 -1.48 -22.55
C CYS A 56 -0.09 -1.01 -23.93
N THR A 57 -0.60 -1.61 -25.03
CA THR A 57 -0.28 -1.13 -26.38
C THR A 57 -0.68 0.33 -26.61
N ARG A 58 -1.79 0.76 -26.01
CA ARG A 58 -2.30 2.12 -26.19
C ARG A 58 -1.55 3.15 -25.34
N VAL A 59 -1.17 2.80 -24.09
CA VAL A 59 -0.67 3.79 -23.11
C VAL A 59 0.82 3.68 -22.80
N MET A 60 1.47 2.60 -23.22
CA MET A 60 2.90 2.34 -22.99
C MET A 60 3.60 1.94 -24.31
N PRO A 61 4.02 2.89 -25.16
CA PRO A 61 4.89 2.60 -26.31
C PRO A 61 6.13 1.84 -25.87
N ARG A 62 6.75 1.06 -26.76
CA ARG A 62 8.05 0.43 -26.47
C ARG A 62 9.15 1.48 -26.44
N THR A 63 10.10 1.31 -25.52
CA THR A 63 11.33 2.11 -25.44
C THR A 63 12.54 1.24 -25.75
N GLU A 64 13.71 1.86 -25.93
CA GLU A 64 14.99 1.15 -26.05
C GLU A 64 15.64 0.91 -24.67
N GLY A 65 15.02 1.38 -23.59
CA GLY A 65 15.49 1.24 -22.22
C GLY A 65 15.45 -0.20 -21.70
N ILE A 66 16.18 -0.43 -20.62
CA ILE A 66 16.09 -1.66 -19.81
C ILE A 66 15.10 -1.40 -18.69
N GLY A 67 14.07 -2.23 -18.61
CA GLY A 67 13.06 -2.12 -17.55
C GLY A 67 13.68 -2.33 -16.17
N SER A 68 13.30 -1.50 -15.22
CA SER A 68 13.73 -1.58 -13.82
C SER A 68 12.56 -1.33 -12.87
N GLU A 69 12.71 -1.80 -11.64
CA GLU A 69 11.63 -1.75 -10.66
C GLU A 69 12.14 -1.27 -9.29
N GLU A 70 11.35 -0.42 -8.69
CA GLU A 70 11.53 0.05 -7.32
C GLU A 70 10.28 -0.26 -6.50
N LEU A 71 10.48 -0.77 -5.26
CA LEU A 71 9.37 -1.05 -4.34
C LEU A 71 9.18 0.14 -3.40
N ARG A 72 7.96 0.66 -3.32
CA ARG A 72 7.54 1.73 -2.41
C ARG A 72 6.17 1.46 -1.82
N LEU A 73 5.87 2.03 -0.66
CA LEU A 73 4.53 2.00 -0.07
C LEU A 73 3.75 3.23 -0.50
N LEU A 74 2.53 3.04 -0.99
CA LEU A 74 1.59 4.11 -1.33
C LEU A 74 0.32 4.06 -0.46
N SER A 75 0.15 2.99 0.29
CA SER A 75 -0.90 2.81 1.29
C SER A 75 -0.32 2.18 2.56
N ALA A 76 -0.94 2.45 3.70
CA ALA A 76 -0.53 1.90 4.98
C ALA A 76 -1.71 1.76 5.94
N VAL A 77 -1.62 0.80 6.87
CA VAL A 77 -2.44 0.79 8.08
C VAL A 77 -1.74 1.69 9.11
N THR A 78 -2.43 2.68 9.62
CA THR A 78 -1.88 3.74 10.48
C THR A 78 -2.67 3.86 11.77
N PRO A 79 -2.21 4.65 12.77
CA PRO A 79 -3.02 5.01 13.94
C PRO A 79 -4.36 5.70 13.62
N LYS A 80 -4.53 6.19 12.40
CA LYS A 80 -5.76 6.86 11.90
C LYS A 80 -6.60 5.97 10.97
N GLY A 81 -6.32 4.66 10.91
CA GLY A 81 -6.92 3.73 9.96
C GLY A 81 -6.06 3.50 8.72
N GLU A 82 -6.67 2.94 7.69
CA GLU A 82 -6.04 2.75 6.39
C GLU A 82 -5.90 4.09 5.67
N VAL A 83 -4.72 4.35 5.15
CA VAL A 83 -4.40 5.58 4.43
C VAL A 83 -3.84 5.25 3.06
N PHE A 84 -4.36 5.90 2.04
CA PHE A 84 -3.79 5.98 0.69
C PHE A 84 -3.18 7.37 0.48
N TYR A 85 -1.87 7.42 0.15
CA TYR A 85 -1.13 8.67 0.00
C TYR A 85 -1.35 9.29 -1.38
N GLN A 86 -2.53 9.88 -1.59
CA GLN A 86 -2.95 10.47 -2.87
C GLN A 86 -2.02 11.58 -3.36
N GLY A 87 -1.52 12.43 -2.44
CA GLY A 87 -0.58 13.50 -2.76
C GLY A 87 0.72 12.99 -3.39
N THR A 88 1.22 11.83 -2.92
CA THR A 88 2.39 11.17 -3.51
C THR A 88 2.08 10.67 -4.92
N ALA A 89 0.91 10.05 -5.14
CA ALA A 89 0.50 9.62 -6.46
C ALA A 89 0.41 10.80 -7.44
N GLN A 90 -0.15 11.94 -7.00
CA GLN A 90 -0.28 13.18 -7.80
C GLN A 90 1.06 13.86 -8.09
N ALA A 91 2.05 13.73 -7.18
CA ALA A 91 3.38 14.26 -7.42
C ALA A 91 4.15 13.47 -8.51
N LEU A 92 3.82 12.19 -8.70
CA LEU A 92 4.50 11.28 -9.62
C LEU A 92 3.76 11.03 -10.93
N ALA A 93 2.45 11.32 -11.00
CA ALA A 93 1.63 11.05 -12.17
C ALA A 93 0.54 12.11 -12.39
N ASP A 94 0.23 12.35 -13.67
CA ASP A 94 -0.86 13.22 -14.12
C ASP A 94 -2.02 12.42 -14.72
N LYS A 95 -1.77 11.15 -15.09
CA LYS A 95 -2.73 10.23 -15.72
C LYS A 95 -3.00 9.06 -14.80
N PHE A 96 -4.26 8.82 -14.47
CA PHE A 96 -4.68 7.79 -13.54
C PHE A 96 -5.63 6.79 -14.18
N ILE A 97 -5.25 5.52 -14.20
CA ILE A 97 -6.12 4.40 -14.58
C ILE A 97 -6.45 3.64 -13.30
N VAL A 98 -7.72 3.68 -12.90
CA VAL A 98 -8.17 3.19 -11.60
C VAL A 98 -9.01 1.94 -11.78
N PHE A 99 -8.57 0.83 -11.22
CA PHE A 99 -9.26 -0.45 -11.20
C PHE A 99 -10.14 -0.54 -9.95
N ARG A 100 -11.46 -0.44 -10.13
CA ARG A 100 -12.43 -0.62 -9.06
C ARG A 100 -12.70 -2.09 -8.85
N ASP A 101 -12.18 -2.62 -7.75
CA ASP A 101 -12.13 -4.06 -7.47
C ASP A 101 -12.29 -4.32 -5.96
N ASP A 102 -13.46 -4.74 -5.55
CA ASP A 102 -13.82 -4.84 -4.14
C ASP A 102 -13.00 -5.91 -3.38
N TYR A 103 -12.66 -7.03 -4.04
CA TYR A 103 -11.97 -8.16 -3.40
C TYR A 103 -10.53 -8.37 -3.91
N GLY A 104 -10.19 -7.79 -5.05
CA GLY A 104 -8.82 -7.67 -5.51
C GLY A 104 -8.26 -8.82 -6.35
N ALA A 105 -9.07 -9.78 -6.79
CA ALA A 105 -8.58 -10.88 -7.64
C ALA A 105 -8.28 -10.42 -9.06
N VAL A 106 -9.16 -9.59 -9.61
CA VAL A 106 -9.02 -9.07 -10.97
C VAL A 106 -7.93 -8.01 -11.04
N SER A 107 -7.92 -7.05 -10.09
CA SER A 107 -6.89 -6.00 -10.05
C SER A 107 -5.50 -6.56 -9.82
N ARG A 108 -5.35 -7.60 -8.98
CA ARG A 108 -4.10 -8.31 -8.80
C ARG A 108 -3.53 -8.80 -10.13
N LEU A 109 -4.33 -9.54 -10.92
CA LEU A 109 -3.89 -10.05 -12.22
C LEU A 109 -3.63 -8.91 -13.22
N LEU A 110 -4.47 -7.86 -13.24
CA LEU A 110 -4.26 -6.69 -14.08
C LEU A 110 -2.90 -6.06 -13.81
N LEU A 111 -2.58 -5.80 -12.55
CA LEU A 111 -1.34 -5.14 -12.15
C LEU A 111 -0.11 -6.05 -12.37
N GLU A 112 -0.19 -7.35 -12.10
CA GLU A 112 0.90 -8.29 -12.42
C GLU A 112 1.23 -8.31 -13.91
N LEU A 113 0.22 -8.37 -14.77
CA LEU A 113 0.41 -8.34 -16.23
C LEU A 113 0.92 -6.97 -16.71
N ILE A 114 0.43 -5.87 -16.15
CA ILE A 114 0.89 -4.51 -16.46
C ILE A 114 2.35 -4.34 -16.04
N ARG A 115 2.73 -4.84 -14.85
CA ARG A 115 4.11 -4.85 -14.36
C ARG A 115 5.05 -5.56 -15.36
N ALA A 116 4.69 -6.78 -15.76
CA ALA A 116 5.48 -7.55 -16.72
C ALA A 116 5.60 -6.84 -18.09
N GLU A 117 4.50 -6.27 -18.59
CA GLU A 117 4.49 -5.51 -19.84
C GLU A 117 5.34 -4.23 -19.76
N ALA A 118 5.27 -3.49 -18.65
CA ALA A 118 6.02 -2.26 -18.46
C ALA A 118 7.53 -2.53 -18.43
N LEU A 119 7.97 -3.54 -17.68
CA LEU A 119 9.36 -3.98 -17.63
C LEU A 119 9.87 -4.47 -19.00
N THR A 120 9.07 -5.28 -19.70
CA THR A 120 9.41 -5.77 -21.05
C THR A 120 9.49 -4.65 -22.08
N ARG A 121 8.79 -3.54 -21.87
CA ARG A 121 8.82 -2.35 -22.73
C ARG A 121 9.92 -1.36 -22.38
N GLY A 122 10.73 -1.64 -21.34
CA GLY A 122 11.91 -0.87 -20.98
C GLY A 122 11.63 0.29 -20.00
N TYR A 123 10.51 0.31 -19.29
CA TYR A 123 10.17 1.36 -18.33
C TYR A 123 10.75 1.09 -16.95
N HIS A 124 11.17 2.17 -16.28
CA HIS A 124 11.32 2.16 -14.83
C HIS A 124 9.94 2.28 -14.18
N ILE A 125 9.64 1.38 -13.24
CA ILE A 125 8.36 1.36 -12.54
C ILE A 125 8.54 1.43 -11.02
N ILE A 126 7.58 2.08 -10.36
CA ILE A 126 7.43 2.01 -8.91
C ILE A 126 6.25 1.11 -8.63
N THR A 127 6.53 -0.04 -8.03
CA THR A 127 5.52 -1.04 -7.63
C THR A 127 5.19 -0.86 -6.16
N CYS A 128 3.90 -0.74 -5.86
CA CYS A 128 3.41 -0.55 -4.51
C CYS A 128 2.63 -1.79 -4.06
N PRO A 129 3.23 -2.62 -3.18
CA PRO A 129 2.56 -3.80 -2.63
C PRO A 129 1.41 -3.41 -1.71
N CYS A 130 0.51 -4.36 -1.49
CA CYS A 130 -0.60 -4.23 -0.57
C CYS A 130 -0.09 -4.09 0.87
N ALA A 131 -0.56 -3.09 1.60
CA ALA A 131 -0.14 -2.85 2.99
C ALA A 131 -0.51 -3.99 3.96
N MET A 132 -1.55 -4.78 3.63
CA MET A 132 -2.03 -5.89 4.47
C MET A 132 -1.48 -7.25 4.04
N HIS A 133 -1.04 -7.39 2.79
CA HIS A 133 -0.52 -8.64 2.23
C HIS A 133 0.53 -8.38 1.13
N PRO A 134 1.70 -7.84 1.50
CA PRO A 134 2.68 -7.30 0.54
C PRO A 134 3.31 -8.38 -0.35
N GLU A 135 3.40 -9.62 0.14
CA GLU A 135 4.01 -10.75 -0.60
C GLU A 135 3.12 -11.31 -1.71
N ASP A 136 1.81 -11.02 -1.70
CA ASP A 136 0.85 -11.69 -2.55
C ASP A 136 0.10 -10.75 -3.52
N LYS A 137 0.14 -9.45 -3.28
CA LYS A 137 -0.63 -8.50 -4.08
C LYS A 137 0.10 -7.16 -4.27
N ILE A 138 0.09 -6.70 -5.53
CA ILE A 138 0.40 -5.33 -5.90
C ILE A 138 -0.91 -4.53 -5.87
N ASP A 139 -0.91 -3.37 -5.22
CA ASP A 139 -2.07 -2.46 -5.20
C ASP A 139 -1.94 -1.32 -6.20
N HIS A 140 -0.71 -0.86 -6.48
CA HIS A 140 -0.50 0.24 -7.40
C HIS A 140 0.81 0.08 -8.18
N ILE A 141 0.85 0.66 -9.40
CA ILE A 141 2.06 0.79 -10.22
C ILE A 141 2.11 2.21 -10.77
N LEU A 142 3.26 2.86 -10.61
CA LEU A 142 3.51 4.17 -11.19
C LEU A 142 4.63 4.04 -12.22
N ILE A 143 4.50 4.77 -13.33
CA ILE A 143 5.50 4.86 -14.41
C ILE A 143 5.83 6.35 -14.55
N PRO A 144 6.84 6.86 -13.82
CA PRO A 144 7.13 8.29 -13.76
C PRO A 144 7.43 8.91 -15.15
N GLU A 145 8.14 8.19 -16.01
CA GLU A 145 8.47 8.62 -17.37
C GLU A 145 7.25 8.94 -18.23
N LEU A 146 6.12 8.23 -18.01
CA LEU A 146 4.84 8.45 -18.70
C LEU A 146 3.89 9.35 -17.90
N LYS A 147 4.28 9.74 -16.69
CA LYS A 147 3.39 10.38 -15.70
C LYS A 147 2.06 9.62 -15.56
N LEU A 148 2.14 8.29 -15.52
CA LEU A 148 1.02 7.37 -15.54
C LEU A 148 1.01 6.52 -14.27
N ALA A 149 -0.15 6.42 -13.62
CA ALA A 149 -0.36 5.51 -12.52
C ALA A 149 -1.54 4.56 -12.79
N PHE A 150 -1.34 3.29 -12.43
CA PHE A 150 -2.36 2.27 -12.34
C PHE A 150 -2.66 2.02 -10.86
N LEU A 151 -3.87 2.28 -10.43
CA LEU A 151 -4.26 2.26 -9.04
C LEU A 151 -5.42 1.29 -8.83
N THR A 152 -5.45 0.60 -7.70
CA THR A 152 -6.65 -0.13 -7.24
C THR A 152 -7.48 0.78 -6.34
N ASP A 153 -8.79 0.79 -6.54
CA ASP A 153 -9.78 1.51 -5.74
C ASP A 153 -10.74 0.51 -5.11
N ASN A 154 -10.78 0.49 -3.79
CA ASN A 154 -11.72 -0.30 -3.00
C ASN A 154 -11.96 0.37 -1.63
N ARG A 155 -12.71 -0.29 -0.74
CA ARG A 155 -13.04 0.28 0.56
C ARG A 155 -11.81 0.54 1.47
N TRP A 156 -10.70 -0.20 1.29
CA TRP A 156 -9.50 -0.12 2.14
C TRP A 156 -8.56 1.01 1.74
N HIS A 157 -8.58 1.38 0.48
CA HIS A 157 -7.84 2.51 -0.08
C HIS A 157 -8.66 3.20 -1.17
N PRO A 158 -9.66 4.00 -0.76
CA PRO A 158 -10.48 4.75 -1.70
C PRO A 158 -9.64 5.81 -2.43
N VAL A 159 -9.82 5.86 -3.77
CA VAL A 159 -9.11 6.78 -4.64
C VAL A 159 -10.01 7.97 -4.98
N HIS A 160 -9.63 9.17 -4.52
CA HIS A 160 -10.36 10.43 -4.76
C HIS A 160 -9.52 11.40 -5.58
N LEU A 161 -9.06 10.96 -6.76
CA LEU A 161 -8.26 11.76 -7.67
C LEU A 161 -9.12 12.41 -8.76
N PRO A 162 -8.77 13.62 -9.20
CA PRO A 162 -9.44 14.25 -10.33
C PRO A 162 -9.09 13.52 -11.64
N SER A 163 -10.03 13.53 -12.59
CA SER A 163 -9.80 13.08 -13.99
C SER A 163 -9.26 11.65 -14.11
N VAL A 164 -9.88 10.68 -13.41
CA VAL A 164 -9.49 9.27 -13.48
C VAL A 164 -10.19 8.52 -14.63
N GLN A 165 -9.45 7.65 -15.32
CA GLN A 165 -10.03 6.61 -16.16
C GLN A 165 -10.40 5.40 -15.31
N ALA A 166 -11.65 5.29 -14.89
CA ALA A 166 -12.12 4.20 -14.05
C ALA A 166 -12.44 2.94 -14.86
N VAL A 167 -11.97 1.80 -14.37
CA VAL A 167 -12.24 0.46 -14.93
C VAL A 167 -12.92 -0.39 -13.86
N ARG A 168 -14.19 -0.71 -14.04
CA ARG A 168 -14.93 -1.58 -13.13
C ARG A 168 -14.53 -3.04 -13.37
N CYS A 169 -13.92 -3.68 -12.37
CA CYS A 169 -13.45 -5.05 -12.46
C CYS A 169 -14.58 -6.08 -12.53
N THR A 170 -15.79 -5.73 -12.11
CA THR A 170 -17.00 -6.56 -12.25
C THR A 170 -17.30 -6.96 -13.69
N ARG A 171 -16.81 -6.22 -14.69
CA ARG A 171 -16.93 -6.60 -16.12
C ARG A 171 -16.19 -7.88 -16.51
N PHE A 172 -15.26 -8.32 -15.67
CA PHE A 172 -14.44 -9.52 -15.87
C PHE A 172 -14.92 -10.70 -15.02
N LEU A 173 -15.98 -10.52 -14.24
CA LEU A 173 -16.55 -11.52 -13.35
C LEU A 173 -17.83 -12.13 -13.90
N ASP A 174 -18.03 -13.39 -13.57
CA ASP A 174 -19.33 -14.06 -13.61
C ASP A 174 -20.08 -13.72 -12.32
N ARG A 175 -21.17 -12.95 -12.44
CA ARG A 175 -21.92 -12.45 -11.30
C ARG A 175 -22.72 -13.55 -10.57
N GLU A 176 -23.26 -14.52 -11.30
CA GLU A 176 -24.03 -15.62 -10.70
C GLU A 176 -23.12 -16.49 -9.83
N ASN A 177 -21.93 -16.79 -10.35
CA ASN A 177 -20.93 -17.55 -9.63
C ASN A 177 -20.40 -16.82 -8.39
N LEU A 178 -20.21 -15.50 -8.48
CA LEU A 178 -19.78 -14.67 -7.34
C LEU A 178 -20.85 -14.58 -6.22
N GLU A 179 -22.14 -14.58 -6.59
CA GLU A 179 -23.24 -14.50 -5.62
C GLU A 179 -23.25 -15.72 -4.67
N ALA A 180 -22.80 -16.89 -5.12
CA ALA A 180 -22.66 -18.08 -4.28
C ALA A 180 -21.71 -17.87 -3.07
N TYR A 181 -20.76 -16.93 -3.18
CA TYR A 181 -19.80 -16.60 -2.11
C TYR A 181 -20.22 -15.41 -1.24
N ARG A 182 -21.35 -14.78 -1.51
CA ARG A 182 -21.78 -13.52 -0.90
C ARG A 182 -21.75 -13.51 0.64
N ALA A 183 -22.25 -14.55 1.27
CA ALA A 183 -22.27 -14.63 2.74
C ALA A 183 -20.86 -14.66 3.33
N ARG A 184 -19.96 -15.44 2.71
CA ARG A 184 -18.55 -15.55 3.08
C ARG A 184 -17.81 -14.22 2.87
N LEU A 185 -18.01 -13.58 1.73
CA LEU A 185 -17.39 -12.29 1.40
C LEU A 185 -17.79 -11.20 2.40
N ARG A 186 -19.07 -11.11 2.75
CA ARG A 186 -19.58 -10.16 3.76
C ARG A 186 -19.05 -10.45 5.17
N PHE A 187 -18.89 -11.72 5.53
CA PHE A 187 -18.29 -12.08 6.81
C PHE A 187 -16.84 -11.63 6.87
N ASN A 188 -16.04 -12.01 5.87
CA ASN A 188 -14.62 -11.67 5.80
C ASN A 188 -14.40 -10.16 5.82
N GLU A 189 -15.22 -9.41 5.09
CA GLU A 189 -15.13 -7.95 5.02
C GLU A 189 -15.38 -7.30 6.39
N ARG A 190 -16.42 -7.72 7.11
CA ARG A 190 -16.73 -7.21 8.45
C ARG A 190 -15.66 -7.57 9.47
N ALA A 191 -15.22 -8.83 9.47
CA ALA A 191 -14.20 -9.30 10.40
C ALA A 191 -12.85 -8.63 10.14
N ALA A 192 -12.46 -8.46 8.87
CA ALA A 192 -11.24 -7.73 8.52
C ALA A 192 -11.31 -6.26 8.95
N ALA A 193 -12.45 -5.59 8.77
CA ALA A 193 -12.64 -4.20 9.20
C ALA A 193 -12.44 -4.06 10.71
N GLU A 194 -13.05 -4.93 11.51
CA GLU A 194 -12.88 -4.91 12.97
C GLU A 194 -11.44 -5.16 13.39
N LEU A 195 -10.76 -6.12 12.77
CA LEU A 195 -9.35 -6.41 13.05
C LEU A 195 -8.44 -5.20 12.71
N LEU A 196 -8.69 -4.51 11.61
CA LEU A 196 -7.91 -3.33 11.20
C LEU A 196 -8.17 -2.14 12.12
N GLU A 197 -9.42 -1.95 12.57
CA GLU A 197 -9.76 -0.94 13.59
C GLU A 197 -9.00 -1.19 14.90
N GLN A 198 -9.00 -2.44 15.39
CA GLN A 198 -8.23 -2.83 16.58
C GLN A 198 -6.71 -2.65 16.38
N ALA A 199 -6.18 -2.97 15.19
CA ALA A 199 -4.79 -2.74 14.86
C ALA A 199 -4.44 -1.25 14.92
N SER A 200 -5.26 -0.39 14.33
CA SER A 200 -5.08 1.07 14.35
C SER A 200 -5.12 1.64 15.76
N ALA A 201 -6.04 1.17 16.61
CA ALA A 201 -6.11 1.55 18.01
C ALA A 201 -4.84 1.16 18.79
N LEU A 202 -4.30 -0.04 18.56
CA LEU A 202 -3.03 -0.47 19.17
C LEU A 202 -1.85 0.35 18.68
N MET A 203 -1.82 0.71 17.39
CA MET A 203 -0.78 1.57 16.82
C MET A 203 -0.85 3.00 17.39
N ALA A 204 -2.06 3.52 17.67
CA ALA A 204 -2.23 4.81 18.34
C ALA A 204 -1.66 4.76 19.78
N GLN A 205 -1.90 3.68 20.52
CA GLN A 205 -1.31 3.48 21.84
C GLN A 205 0.22 3.34 21.76
N ALA A 206 0.75 2.62 20.78
CA ALA A 206 2.18 2.50 20.56
C ALA A 206 2.82 3.87 20.24
N LYS A 207 2.12 4.70 19.45
CA LYS A 207 2.56 6.07 19.18
C LYS A 207 2.63 6.89 20.47
N SER A 208 1.61 6.82 21.35
CA SER A 208 1.64 7.52 22.63
C SER A 208 2.83 7.09 23.49
N CYS A 209 3.17 5.79 23.54
CA CYS A 209 4.37 5.33 24.23
C CYS A 209 5.65 5.88 23.60
N HIS A 210 5.70 6.02 22.28
CA HIS A 210 6.82 6.61 21.58
C HIS A 210 6.96 8.10 21.88
N ASP A 211 5.85 8.85 21.86
CA ASP A 211 5.83 10.27 22.17
C ASP A 211 6.29 10.54 23.61
N GLU A 212 5.94 9.66 24.55
CA GLU A 212 6.44 9.70 25.93
C GLU A 212 7.96 9.40 26.00
N LEU A 213 8.45 8.40 25.26
CA LEU A 213 9.89 8.13 25.14
C LEU A 213 10.68 9.33 24.60
N GLU A 214 10.13 10.06 23.62
CA GLU A 214 10.78 11.24 23.07
C GLU A 214 11.04 12.32 24.12
N THR A 215 10.21 12.44 25.17
CA THR A 215 10.43 13.42 26.24
C THR A 215 11.71 13.14 27.01
N TYR A 216 12.03 11.86 27.27
CA TYR A 216 13.28 11.48 27.93
C TYR A 216 14.48 11.75 27.06
N TYR A 217 14.41 11.47 25.76
CA TYR A 217 15.51 11.72 24.82
C TYR A 217 15.76 13.21 24.63
N ARG A 218 14.71 14.01 24.47
CA ARG A 218 14.84 15.48 24.34
C ARG A 218 15.55 16.11 25.51
N ALA A 219 15.29 15.63 26.73
CA ALA A 219 15.97 16.13 27.94
C ALA A 219 17.45 15.74 27.99
N ALA A 220 17.88 14.70 27.26
CA ALA A 220 19.24 14.20 27.28
C ALA A 220 20.08 14.63 26.06
N VAL A 221 19.48 15.18 25.02
CA VAL A 221 20.14 15.60 23.78
C VAL A 221 20.61 17.06 23.88
N ASP A 222 21.87 17.26 23.59
CA ASP A 222 22.45 18.60 23.35
C ASP A 222 22.20 18.99 21.90
N PHE A 223 21.16 19.76 21.66
CA PHE A 223 20.77 20.18 20.31
C PHE A 223 21.79 21.12 19.67
N GLY A 224 22.58 21.88 20.47
CA GLY A 224 23.68 22.69 19.94
C GLY A 224 24.72 21.84 19.23
N LYS A 225 25.12 20.71 19.83
CA LYS A 225 26.02 19.76 19.19
C LYS A 225 25.43 19.08 17.96
N VAL A 226 24.12 18.86 17.95
CA VAL A 226 23.42 18.32 16.77
C VAL A 226 23.48 19.32 15.61
N ASP A 227 23.24 20.62 15.89
CA ASP A 227 23.29 21.67 14.88
C ASP A 227 24.72 21.87 14.34
N GLU A 228 25.74 21.81 15.22
CA GLU A 228 27.16 21.86 14.80
C GLU A 228 27.48 20.67 13.88
N ALA A 229 27.14 19.45 14.25
CA ALA A 229 27.37 18.26 13.42
C ALA A 229 26.62 18.33 12.09
N ALA A 230 25.40 18.86 12.07
CA ALA A 230 24.62 19.05 10.85
C ALA A 230 25.30 20.07 9.92
N ALA A 231 25.82 21.18 10.46
CA ALA A 231 26.55 22.19 9.70
C ALA A 231 27.82 21.61 9.08
N GLU A 232 28.62 20.85 9.84
CA GLU A 232 29.82 20.16 9.34
C GLU A 232 29.46 19.17 8.19
N CYS A 233 28.36 18.38 8.35
CA CYS A 233 27.91 17.49 7.27
C CYS A 233 27.49 18.26 6.01
N MET A 234 26.75 19.35 6.15
CA MET A 234 26.33 20.18 5.01
C MET A 234 27.57 20.78 4.27
N GLU A 235 28.56 21.24 5.02
CA GLU A 235 29.82 21.77 4.44
C GLU A 235 30.56 20.65 3.68
N MET A 236 30.69 19.46 4.26
CA MET A 236 31.38 18.31 3.66
C MET A 236 30.71 17.86 2.34
N PHE A 237 29.39 17.98 2.22
CA PHE A 237 28.62 17.65 1.01
C PHE A 237 28.43 18.85 0.06
N GLY A 238 28.96 20.01 0.37
CA GLY A 238 28.83 21.22 -0.45
C GLY A 238 27.41 21.77 -0.53
N LEU A 239 26.54 21.40 0.44
CA LEU A 239 25.19 21.89 0.57
C LEU A 239 25.20 23.20 1.37
N LYS A 240 24.65 24.27 0.79
CA LYS A 240 24.47 25.58 1.47
C LYS A 240 23.03 25.73 1.91
#